data_f220dda700ed473bb49cc727fe439382
#
_entry.id   f220dda700ed473bb49cc727fe439382
#
_cell.length_a   1.000
_cell.length_b   1.000
_cell.length_c   1.000
_cell.angle_alpha   90.00
_cell.angle_beta   90.00
_cell.angle_gamma   90.00
#
_symmetry.space_group_name_H-M   'P 1'
#
loop_
_entity.id
_entity.type
_entity.pdbx_description
1 polymer ?
#
loop_
_entity_poly.entity_id
_entity_poly.type
_entity_poly.pdbx_seq_one_letter_code
_entity_poly.pdbx_strand_id
1 'polypeptide(L)'
;MTRSLVIGGTSLIGRPMVETLLARGHDVTVLHRGHGTPFGDRVREVRGDRNDGDSVRAAVGDDRFDLVFDNVYDFGKGTTAAQVEDTVEVVRHDGLQRYVFMSSVAVYPDAEGGGLAYDEDHDLVPETEPNLYAVHKAESERLLGRLGSSSGLPVTTLRPAFVYGPHNPFDREAFFW
;
A
#
# COMPACT_ATOMS: atom_id res chain seq x y z
N MET A 1 8.18 13.12 17.50
CA MET A 1 7.20 12.01 17.39
C MET A 1 6.98 11.77 15.92
N THR A 2 7.17 10.54 15.45
CA THR A 2 7.08 10.21 14.01
C THR A 2 5.62 10.22 13.58
N ARG A 3 5.28 10.98 12.55
CA ARG A 3 3.93 11.09 11.98
C ARG A 3 3.78 10.08 10.85
N SER A 4 2.83 9.18 10.96
CA SER A 4 2.62 8.09 10.00
C SER A 4 1.22 8.12 9.41
N LEU A 5 1.12 8.08 8.07
CA LEU A 5 -0.14 7.86 7.37
C LEU A 5 -0.24 6.39 6.98
N VAL A 6 -1.36 5.74 7.35
CA VAL A 6 -1.68 4.38 6.92
C VAL A 6 -2.92 4.42 6.04
N ILE A 7 -2.74 4.20 4.75
CA ILE A 7 -3.83 4.07 3.79
C ILE A 7 -4.31 2.63 3.82
N GLY A 8 -5.58 2.41 4.24
CA GLY A 8 -6.13 1.07 4.41
C GLY A 8 -5.75 0.41 5.74
N GLY A 9 -5.75 1.15 6.84
CA GLY A 9 -5.38 0.70 8.18
C GLY A 9 -6.41 -0.15 8.93
N THR A 10 -7.54 -0.54 8.33
CA THR A 10 -8.69 -1.10 9.07
C THR A 10 -8.87 -2.61 8.97
N SER A 11 -8.15 -3.29 8.10
CA SER A 11 -8.28 -4.74 7.87
C SER A 11 -6.93 -5.46 7.83
N LEU A 12 -6.93 -6.73 7.54
CA LEU A 12 -5.86 -7.74 7.52
C LEU A 12 -4.42 -7.23 7.76
N ILE A 13 -3.81 -6.55 6.77
CA ILE A 13 -2.42 -6.05 6.87
C ILE A 13 -2.37 -4.73 7.65
N GLY A 14 -3.29 -3.82 7.35
CA GLY A 14 -3.24 -2.46 7.88
C GLY A 14 -3.52 -2.39 9.38
N ARG A 15 -4.42 -3.22 9.90
CA ARG A 15 -4.79 -3.19 11.31
C ARG A 15 -3.63 -3.53 12.25
N PRO A 16 -2.92 -4.66 12.12
CA PRO A 16 -1.75 -4.94 12.95
C PRO A 16 -0.60 -3.96 12.71
N MET A 17 -0.49 -3.39 11.50
CA MET A 17 0.48 -2.33 11.22
C MET A 17 0.18 -1.09 12.08
N VAL A 18 -1.07 -0.59 12.09
CA VAL A 18 -1.46 0.54 12.94
C VAL A 18 -1.18 0.26 14.41
N GLU A 19 -1.56 -0.92 14.92
CA GLU A 19 -1.29 -1.31 16.30
C GLU A 19 0.22 -1.31 16.63
N THR A 20 1.04 -1.79 15.70
CA THR A 20 2.50 -1.79 15.85
C THR A 20 3.08 -0.38 15.87
N LEU A 21 2.60 0.52 15.00
CA LEU A 21 3.05 1.90 14.95
C LEU A 21 2.67 2.64 16.24
N LEU A 22 1.43 2.46 16.72
CA LEU A 22 0.98 3.02 17.99
C LEU A 22 1.83 2.52 19.17
N ALA A 23 2.13 1.23 19.23
CA ALA A 23 2.99 0.64 20.26
C ALA A 23 4.43 1.19 20.23
N ARG A 24 4.88 1.67 19.08
CA ARG A 24 6.19 2.34 18.89
C ARG A 24 6.14 3.85 19.13
N GLY A 25 5.00 4.39 19.55
CA GLY A 25 4.84 5.81 19.87
C GLY A 25 4.71 6.74 18.65
N HIS A 26 4.24 6.23 17.51
CA HIS A 26 3.93 7.07 16.37
C HIS A 26 2.61 7.82 16.56
N ASP A 27 2.53 9.02 15.98
CA ASP A 27 1.28 9.73 15.71
C ASP A 27 0.69 9.17 14.40
N VAL A 28 -0.40 8.40 14.51
CA VAL A 28 -0.93 7.64 13.38
C VAL A 28 -2.20 8.27 12.84
N THR A 29 -2.19 8.60 11.55
CA THR A 29 -3.38 8.95 10.77
C THR A 29 -3.77 7.74 9.92
N VAL A 30 -5.06 7.38 9.93
CA VAL A 30 -5.61 6.29 9.10
C VAL A 30 -6.54 6.86 8.05
N LEU A 31 -6.21 6.63 6.76
CA LEU A 31 -7.07 6.98 5.64
C LEU A 31 -7.84 5.74 5.15
N HIS A 32 -9.16 5.87 5.09
CA HIS A 32 -10.03 4.79 4.59
C HIS A 32 -11.37 5.33 4.06
N ARG A 33 -12.13 4.49 3.33
CA ARG A 33 -13.48 4.82 2.81
C ARG A 33 -14.62 4.47 3.77
N GLY A 34 -14.33 3.67 4.80
CA GLY A 34 -15.31 3.02 5.66
C GLY A 34 -15.96 3.91 6.72
N HIS A 35 -16.61 3.28 7.68
CA HIS A 35 -17.47 3.92 8.68
C HIS A 35 -16.83 4.02 10.08
N GLY A 36 -15.53 4.06 10.15
CA GLY A 36 -14.77 4.19 11.39
C GLY A 36 -13.62 3.21 11.51
N THR A 37 -12.77 3.45 12.48
CA THR A 37 -11.63 2.59 12.80
C THR A 37 -11.86 1.85 14.12
N PRO A 38 -11.24 0.69 14.32
CA PRO A 38 -11.30 -0.02 15.60
C PRO A 38 -10.39 0.59 16.67
N PHE A 39 -9.74 1.73 16.40
CA PHE A 39 -8.70 2.29 17.25
C PHE A 39 -9.19 3.43 18.17
N GLY A 40 -10.40 3.96 17.92
CA GLY A 40 -10.94 5.10 18.67
C GLY A 40 -10.00 6.31 18.59
N ASP A 41 -9.91 7.04 19.69
CA ASP A 41 -9.11 8.28 19.79
C ASP A 41 -7.58 8.06 19.76
N ARG A 42 -7.11 6.82 19.61
CA ARG A 42 -5.68 6.50 19.48
C ARG A 42 -5.09 6.85 18.14
N VAL A 43 -5.93 7.08 17.12
CA VAL A 43 -5.53 7.49 15.78
C VAL A 43 -6.34 8.69 15.33
N ARG A 44 -5.77 9.48 14.45
CA ARG A 44 -6.55 10.42 13.66
C ARG A 44 -7.17 9.68 12.49
N GLU A 45 -8.49 9.76 12.36
CA GLU A 45 -9.22 9.18 11.23
C GLU A 45 -9.48 10.23 10.15
N VAL A 46 -9.15 9.91 8.90
CA VAL A 46 -9.52 10.73 7.74
C VAL A 46 -10.18 9.85 6.68
N ARG A 47 -11.19 10.40 6.00
CA ARG A 47 -11.98 9.66 5.00
C ARG A 47 -11.66 10.13 3.61
N GLY A 48 -11.29 9.19 2.75
CA GLY A 48 -11.01 9.43 1.35
C GLY A 48 -10.93 8.14 0.56
N ASP A 49 -11.16 8.26 -0.74
CA ASP A 49 -10.93 7.16 -1.69
C ASP A 49 -9.48 7.25 -2.17
N ARG A 50 -8.71 6.19 -1.91
CA ARG A 50 -7.32 6.07 -2.34
C ARG A 50 -7.17 6.11 -3.87
N ASN A 51 -8.20 5.71 -4.61
CA ASN A 51 -8.20 5.73 -6.07
C ASN A 51 -8.64 7.09 -6.66
N ASP A 52 -8.78 8.12 -5.83
CA ASP A 52 -9.14 9.47 -6.22
C ASP A 52 -8.19 10.46 -5.51
N GLY A 53 -7.25 11.03 -6.27
CA GLY A 53 -6.23 11.94 -5.74
C GLY A 53 -6.82 13.20 -5.09
N ASP A 54 -7.91 13.74 -5.61
CA ASP A 54 -8.59 14.89 -5.01
C ASP A 54 -9.24 14.51 -3.69
N SER A 55 -9.82 13.31 -3.59
CA SER A 55 -10.36 12.77 -2.34
C SER A 55 -9.26 12.57 -1.30
N VAL A 56 -8.11 12.04 -1.68
CA VAL A 56 -6.93 11.92 -0.79
C VAL A 56 -6.47 13.30 -0.34
N ARG A 57 -6.33 14.25 -1.26
CA ARG A 57 -5.92 15.64 -0.97
C ARG A 57 -6.88 16.31 0.02
N ALA A 58 -8.18 16.19 -0.21
CA ALA A 58 -9.18 16.72 0.69
C ALA A 58 -9.12 16.10 2.10
N ALA A 59 -8.82 14.81 2.17
CA ALA A 59 -8.75 14.05 3.43
C ALA A 59 -7.52 14.41 4.27
N VAL A 60 -6.35 14.56 3.66
CA VAL A 60 -5.09 14.82 4.39
C VAL A 60 -4.77 16.31 4.51
N GLY A 61 -5.31 17.16 3.63
CA GLY A 61 -5.06 18.60 3.63
C GLY A 61 -3.57 18.93 3.52
N ASP A 62 -3.12 19.86 4.37
CA ASP A 62 -1.72 20.30 4.45
C ASP A 62 -0.86 19.46 5.41
N ASP A 63 -1.36 18.33 5.89
CA ASP A 63 -0.60 17.47 6.77
C ASP A 63 0.69 16.96 6.13
N ARG A 64 1.72 16.82 6.96
CA ARG A 64 3.01 16.27 6.56
C ARG A 64 3.29 15.02 7.38
N PHE A 65 3.67 13.95 6.68
CA PHE A 65 3.94 12.64 7.28
C PHE A 65 5.39 12.25 7.07
N ASP A 66 6.03 11.73 8.11
CA ASP A 66 7.38 11.17 7.99
C ASP A 66 7.36 9.84 7.23
N LEU A 67 6.31 9.04 7.48
CA LEU A 67 6.13 7.72 6.87
C LEU A 67 4.72 7.61 6.25
N VAL A 68 4.65 7.03 5.06
CA VAL A 68 3.38 6.70 4.39
C VAL A 68 3.36 5.21 4.06
N PHE A 69 2.31 4.52 4.46
CA PHE A 69 2.07 3.10 4.16
C PHE A 69 0.85 2.98 3.26
N ASP A 70 1.04 2.60 2.01
CA ASP A 70 -0.01 2.43 1.01
C ASP A 70 -0.33 0.95 0.83
N ASN A 71 -1.38 0.49 1.52
CA ASN A 71 -1.77 -0.93 1.60
C ASN A 71 -3.00 -1.29 0.76
N VAL A 72 -3.62 -0.31 0.07
CA VAL A 72 -4.90 -0.54 -0.59
C VAL A 72 -4.73 -1.02 -2.03
N TYR A 73 -5.56 -2.00 -2.39
CA TYR A 73 -5.91 -2.32 -3.77
C TYR A 73 -7.44 -2.52 -3.84
N ASP A 74 -8.09 -1.86 -4.77
CA ASP A 74 -9.53 -2.03 -5.01
C ASP A 74 -9.76 -3.22 -5.94
N PHE A 75 -10.17 -4.36 -5.41
CA PHE A 75 -10.43 -5.56 -6.20
C PHE A 75 -11.65 -5.45 -7.12
N GLY A 76 -12.51 -4.45 -6.93
CA GLY A 76 -13.68 -4.21 -7.78
C GLY A 76 -13.37 -3.35 -9.01
N LYS A 77 -12.51 -2.34 -8.84
CA LYS A 77 -12.21 -1.34 -9.87
C LYS A 77 -10.76 -1.37 -10.35
N GLY A 78 -9.89 -2.06 -9.64
CA GLY A 78 -8.44 -1.95 -9.78
C GLY A 78 -7.88 -0.74 -9.03
N THR A 79 -6.55 -0.71 -8.90
CA THR A 79 -5.79 0.46 -8.46
C THR A 79 -4.60 0.58 -9.41
N THR A 80 -4.62 1.56 -10.28
CA THR A 80 -3.66 1.76 -11.36
C THR A 80 -2.42 2.52 -10.88
N ALA A 81 -1.34 2.47 -11.67
CA ALA A 81 -0.13 3.24 -11.42
C ALA A 81 -0.41 4.76 -11.39
N ALA A 82 -1.30 5.29 -12.24
CA ALA A 82 -1.67 6.70 -12.23
C ALA A 82 -2.30 7.10 -10.87
N GLN A 83 -3.19 6.28 -10.33
CA GLN A 83 -3.78 6.53 -9.01
C GLN A 83 -2.74 6.42 -7.88
N VAL A 84 -1.68 5.61 -8.05
CA VAL A 84 -0.54 5.59 -7.12
C VAL A 84 0.25 6.89 -7.22
N GLU A 85 0.48 7.39 -8.43
CA GLU A 85 1.15 8.67 -8.68
C GLU A 85 0.39 9.84 -8.04
N ASP A 86 -0.94 9.92 -8.25
CA ASP A 86 -1.79 10.95 -7.63
C ASP A 86 -1.65 10.97 -6.11
N THR A 87 -1.62 9.80 -5.48
CA THR A 87 -1.42 9.71 -4.02
C THR A 87 -0.02 10.18 -3.61
N VAL A 88 1.02 9.77 -4.34
CA VAL A 88 2.39 10.22 -4.09
C VAL A 88 2.49 11.73 -4.19
N GLU A 89 1.91 12.34 -5.23
CA GLU A 89 1.91 13.79 -5.42
C GLU A 89 1.23 14.56 -4.27
N VAL A 90 0.24 13.95 -3.64
CA VAL A 90 -0.43 14.55 -2.47
C VAL A 90 0.44 14.49 -1.22
N VAL A 91 1.13 13.37 -0.97
CA VAL A 91 1.82 13.12 0.31
C VAL A 91 3.32 13.45 0.27
N ARG A 92 3.91 13.65 -0.93
CA ARG A 92 5.34 13.93 -1.06
C ARG A 92 5.70 15.32 -0.55
N HIS A 93 6.81 15.42 0.17
CA HIS A 93 7.44 16.67 0.61
C HIS A 93 8.89 16.37 1.03
N ASP A 94 9.71 17.41 1.23
CA ASP A 94 11.14 17.26 1.54
C ASP A 94 11.45 16.50 2.84
N GLY A 95 10.49 16.44 3.77
CA GLY A 95 10.63 15.73 5.04
C GLY A 95 10.11 14.29 5.03
N LEU A 96 9.56 13.79 3.92
CA LEU A 96 9.09 12.41 3.81
C LEU A 96 10.28 11.45 3.88
N GLN A 97 10.32 10.62 4.90
CA GLN A 97 11.42 9.68 5.14
C GLN A 97 11.22 8.35 4.39
N ARG A 98 9.96 7.92 4.22
CA ARG A 98 9.65 6.67 3.52
C ARG A 98 8.21 6.63 3.00
N TYR A 99 8.06 6.25 1.74
CA TYR A 99 6.81 5.79 1.14
C TYR A 99 6.88 4.27 0.99
N VAL A 100 6.07 3.52 1.75
CA VAL A 100 6.03 2.06 1.73
C VAL A 100 4.85 1.61 0.91
N PHE A 101 5.11 0.98 -0.23
CA PHE A 101 4.09 0.46 -1.12
C PHE A 101 3.88 -1.04 -0.91
N MET A 102 2.64 -1.44 -0.64
CA MET A 102 2.27 -2.84 -0.52
C MET A 102 1.98 -3.42 -1.91
N SER A 103 2.98 -4.08 -2.48
CA SER A 103 2.88 -4.85 -3.71
C SER A 103 2.45 -6.31 -3.44
N SER A 104 2.92 -7.25 -4.21
CA SER A 104 2.60 -8.67 -4.10
C SER A 104 3.63 -9.51 -4.85
N VAL A 105 3.85 -10.76 -4.45
CA VAL A 105 4.59 -11.74 -5.27
C VAL A 105 3.92 -12.03 -6.62
N ALA A 106 2.65 -11.67 -6.78
CA ALA A 106 1.96 -11.79 -8.07
C ALA A 106 2.57 -10.97 -9.21
N VAL A 107 3.48 -10.03 -8.88
CA VAL A 107 4.23 -9.26 -9.89
C VAL A 107 5.29 -10.08 -10.61
N TYR A 108 5.63 -11.25 -10.10
CA TYR A 108 6.54 -12.16 -10.79
C TYR A 108 5.79 -13.01 -11.82
N PRO A 109 6.38 -13.31 -12.97
CA PRO A 109 5.78 -14.20 -13.96
C PRO A 109 5.63 -15.61 -13.37
N ASP A 110 4.64 -16.35 -13.81
CA ASP A 110 4.51 -17.76 -13.43
C ASP A 110 5.76 -18.55 -13.85
N ALA A 111 6.31 -19.33 -12.93
CA ALA A 111 7.45 -20.18 -13.17
C ALA A 111 7.04 -21.35 -14.08
N GLU A 112 7.41 -21.32 -15.36
CA GLU A 112 7.28 -22.47 -16.23
C GLU A 112 8.14 -23.64 -15.68
N GLY A 113 7.50 -24.72 -15.24
CA GLY A 113 8.18 -25.92 -14.80
C GLY A 113 8.49 -26.05 -13.31
N GLY A 114 8.04 -25.12 -12.46
CA GLY A 114 8.12 -25.20 -10.99
C GLY A 114 9.55 -25.07 -10.44
N GLY A 115 9.67 -24.31 -9.35
CA GLY A 115 10.90 -24.32 -8.53
C GLY A 115 11.93 -23.23 -8.78
N LEU A 116 11.60 -22.15 -9.52
CA LEU A 116 12.45 -20.97 -9.56
C LEU A 116 12.29 -20.16 -8.26
N ALA A 117 13.41 -19.82 -7.64
CA ALA A 117 13.43 -18.79 -6.60
C ALA A 117 13.49 -17.42 -7.30
N TYR A 118 12.55 -16.55 -6.97
CA TYR A 118 12.58 -15.15 -7.38
C TYR A 118 13.30 -14.32 -6.32
N ASP A 119 14.14 -13.42 -6.75
CA ASP A 119 14.71 -12.35 -5.93
C ASP A 119 14.06 -11.00 -6.29
N GLU A 120 14.47 -9.94 -5.61
CA GLU A 120 13.89 -8.63 -5.77
C GLU A 120 14.26 -7.98 -7.11
N ASP A 121 15.33 -8.43 -7.76
CA ASP A 121 15.83 -7.91 -9.04
C ASP A 121 15.22 -8.64 -10.26
N HIS A 122 14.40 -9.67 -10.01
CA HIS A 122 13.76 -10.43 -11.09
C HIS A 122 12.79 -9.55 -11.91
N ASP A 123 12.68 -9.84 -13.21
CA ASP A 123 11.76 -9.15 -14.11
C ASP A 123 10.30 -9.29 -13.64
N LEU A 124 9.55 -8.20 -13.74
CA LEU A 124 8.13 -8.18 -13.41
C LEU A 124 7.29 -8.55 -14.64
N VAL A 125 6.09 -9.08 -14.37
CA VAL A 125 5.11 -9.40 -15.41
C VAL A 125 4.94 -8.27 -16.43
N PRO A 126 4.79 -8.58 -17.73
CA PRO A 126 4.55 -7.59 -18.78
C PRO A 126 3.11 -7.04 -18.69
N GLU A 127 2.85 -5.94 -19.39
CA GLU A 127 1.51 -5.33 -19.50
C GLU A 127 0.48 -6.27 -20.18
N THR A 128 0.96 -7.28 -20.91
CA THR A 128 0.13 -8.30 -21.57
C THR A 128 -0.30 -9.44 -20.65
N GLU A 129 0.15 -9.45 -19.41
CA GLU A 129 -0.27 -10.43 -18.40
C GLU A 129 -1.79 -10.39 -18.18
N PRO A 130 -2.51 -11.52 -18.28
CA PRO A 130 -3.97 -11.55 -18.08
C PRO A 130 -4.43 -11.16 -16.65
N ASN A 131 -3.58 -11.34 -15.66
CA ASN A 131 -3.87 -10.98 -14.28
C ASN A 131 -3.70 -9.48 -14.07
N LEU A 132 -4.79 -8.71 -14.21
CA LEU A 132 -4.77 -7.26 -14.04
C LEU A 132 -4.28 -6.80 -12.66
N TYR A 133 -4.48 -7.59 -11.61
CA TYR A 133 -3.92 -7.28 -10.30
C TYR A 133 -2.38 -7.27 -10.33
N ALA A 134 -1.80 -8.27 -10.96
CA ALA A 134 -0.35 -8.38 -11.13
C ALA A 134 0.19 -7.21 -11.98
N VAL A 135 -0.47 -6.91 -13.11
CA VAL A 135 -0.12 -5.79 -14.01
C VAL A 135 -0.13 -4.48 -13.24
N HIS A 136 -1.23 -4.13 -12.57
CA HIS A 136 -1.35 -2.87 -11.83
C HIS A 136 -0.28 -2.73 -10.75
N LYS A 137 0.04 -3.83 -10.03
CA LYS A 137 1.11 -3.80 -9.02
C LYS A 137 2.49 -3.62 -9.66
N ALA A 138 2.78 -4.34 -10.76
CA ALA A 138 4.05 -4.23 -11.48
C ALA A 138 4.25 -2.83 -12.10
N GLU A 139 3.22 -2.26 -12.72
CA GLU A 139 3.27 -0.89 -13.25
C GLU A 139 3.49 0.15 -12.16
N SER A 140 2.82 -0.02 -11.01
CA SER A 140 3.01 0.86 -9.84
C SER A 140 4.44 0.78 -9.30
N GLU A 141 5.03 -0.41 -9.24
CA GLU A 141 6.44 -0.57 -8.85
C GLU A 141 7.40 0.11 -9.82
N ARG A 142 7.19 -0.07 -11.13
CA ARG A 142 7.99 0.60 -12.17
C ARG A 142 7.89 2.13 -12.07
N LEU A 143 6.68 2.65 -11.84
CA LEU A 143 6.46 4.08 -11.60
C LEU A 143 7.23 4.56 -10.36
N LEU A 144 7.05 3.89 -9.22
CA LEU A 144 7.70 4.27 -7.96
C LEU A 144 9.22 4.19 -8.06
N GLY A 145 9.76 3.20 -8.76
CA GLY A 145 11.19 3.07 -9.05
C GLY A 145 11.72 4.25 -9.88
N ARG A 146 10.96 4.67 -10.91
CA ARG A 146 11.30 5.87 -11.69
C ARG A 146 11.27 7.14 -10.83
N LEU A 147 10.25 7.33 -10.00
CA LEU A 147 10.15 8.47 -9.09
C LEU A 147 11.28 8.48 -8.06
N GLY A 148 11.65 7.31 -7.54
CA GLY A 148 12.81 7.16 -6.66
C GLY A 148 14.11 7.63 -7.32
N SER A 149 14.35 7.20 -8.56
CA SER A 149 15.57 7.53 -9.32
C SER A 149 15.60 8.97 -9.81
N SER A 150 14.46 9.52 -10.26
CA SER A 150 14.41 10.85 -10.91
C SER A 150 14.18 12.01 -9.94
N SER A 151 13.44 11.79 -8.87
CA SER A 151 13.04 12.83 -7.92
C SER A 151 13.47 12.56 -6.46
N GLY A 152 14.19 11.47 -6.22
CA GLY A 152 14.65 11.10 -4.89
C GLY A 152 13.54 10.68 -3.92
N LEU A 153 12.36 10.27 -4.42
CA LEU A 153 11.29 9.76 -3.57
C LEU A 153 11.79 8.55 -2.77
N PRO A 154 11.75 8.56 -1.43
CA PRO A 154 12.28 7.47 -0.62
C PRO A 154 11.29 6.30 -0.57
N VAL A 155 11.30 5.44 -1.58
CA VAL A 155 10.37 4.30 -1.71
C VAL A 155 10.93 3.03 -1.08
N THR A 156 10.03 2.24 -0.51
CA THR A 156 10.23 0.82 -0.22
C THR A 156 9.02 0.05 -0.73
N THR A 157 9.24 -0.94 -1.56
CA THR A 157 8.20 -1.85 -2.05
C THR A 157 8.26 -3.17 -1.29
N LEU A 158 7.12 -3.65 -0.81
CA LEU A 158 6.99 -4.94 -0.17
C LEU A 158 6.18 -5.89 -1.06
N ARG A 159 6.71 -7.07 -1.33
CA ARG A 159 6.07 -8.12 -2.15
C ARG A 159 5.66 -9.30 -1.26
N PRO A 160 4.59 -9.17 -0.44
CA PRO A 160 4.16 -10.28 0.38
C PRO A 160 3.63 -11.42 -0.48
N ALA A 161 3.88 -12.64 0.00
CA ALA A 161 3.26 -13.85 -0.52
C ALA A 161 1.79 -13.94 -0.05
N PHE A 162 1.27 -15.13 0.16
CA PHE A 162 -0.09 -15.31 0.64
C PHE A 162 -0.22 -14.81 2.09
N VAL A 163 -1.00 -13.74 2.28
CA VAL A 163 -1.24 -13.13 3.59
C VAL A 163 -2.52 -13.69 4.20
N TYR A 164 -2.42 -14.19 5.43
CA TYR A 164 -3.53 -14.71 6.22
C TYR A 164 -3.42 -14.23 7.68
N GLY A 165 -4.47 -14.39 8.46
CA GLY A 165 -4.48 -14.03 9.88
C GLY A 165 -5.72 -13.25 10.30
N PRO A 166 -5.76 -12.78 11.56
CA PRO A 166 -6.90 -12.06 12.12
C PRO A 166 -7.33 -10.87 11.28
N HIS A 167 -8.64 -10.60 11.25
CA HIS A 167 -9.25 -9.49 10.50
C HIS A 167 -9.18 -9.63 8.97
N ASN A 168 -8.92 -10.84 8.48
CA ASN A 168 -9.05 -11.12 7.06
C ASN A 168 -10.53 -10.99 6.64
N PRO A 169 -10.86 -10.09 5.66
CA PRO A 169 -12.23 -9.96 5.18
C PRO A 169 -12.66 -11.11 4.25
N PHE A 170 -11.74 -11.98 3.88
CA PHE A 170 -11.97 -13.13 3.02
C PHE A 170 -11.66 -14.40 3.79
N ASP A 171 -12.49 -15.43 3.64
CA ASP A 171 -12.28 -16.74 4.27
C ASP A 171 -11.18 -17.56 3.56
N ARG A 172 -9.99 -16.97 3.47
CA ARG A 172 -8.82 -17.59 2.80
C ARG A 172 -8.19 -18.69 3.61
N GLU A 173 -8.46 -18.72 4.91
CA GLU A 173 -7.89 -19.69 5.83
C GLU A 173 -8.62 -21.04 5.76
N ALA A 174 -9.84 -21.08 5.19
CA ALA A 174 -10.57 -22.31 4.96
C ALA A 174 -9.82 -23.33 4.08
N PHE A 175 -8.80 -22.91 3.33
CA PHE A 175 -7.94 -23.82 2.56
C PHE A 175 -6.89 -24.55 3.40
N PHE A 176 -6.67 -24.15 4.65
CA PHE A 176 -5.63 -24.71 5.54
C PHE A 176 -6.21 -25.61 6.64
N TRP A 177 -7.53 -25.66 6.77
CA TRP A 177 -8.29 -26.43 7.76
C TRP A 177 -9.32 -27.34 7.05
#